data_a5abd992b91df591ca8dd6bfdf92efde
#
_entry.id   a5abd992b91df591ca8dd6bfdf92efde
#
_cell.length_a   1.000
_cell.length_b   1.000
_cell.length_c   1.000
_cell.angle_alpha   90.00
_cell.angle_beta   90.00
_cell.angle_gamma   90.00
#
_symmetry.space_group_name_H-M   'P 1'
#
loop_
_entity.id
_entity.type
_entity.pdbx_description
1 polymer ?
#
loop_
_entity_poly.entity_id
_entity_poly.type
_entity_poly.pdbx_seq_one_letter_code
_entity_poly.pdbx_strand_id
1 'polypeptide(L)'
;MKKWWKELIDKPLVKAFLHYYQASDSELTSVAVAYYWLISIFPLLLVVVNILPYFQIPVSNFLKVVNEFLPDTMYDVVANIITEVLTQPSTGLLSFAVLSALWTFSKSMNFLQKAFNKAYGVAKNRGMISRQLMSLFVSFGLQILFALALFLSVFGRMLLNLIKSYWKSDSPLFDYLQDLTGPLVYALIFAILVMLYYFLPNVRVRRIRFVLPGSAFVMLTLALLLNIFSVYVNNYVNHLVDVRFFSSVVVVVMMFWFILIAKILIVGAVINASVQSLKDPSFRIN
;
A
#
# COMPACT_ATOMS: atom_id res chain seq x y z
N MET A 1 -4.45 32.90 22.31
CA MET A 1 -4.47 31.96 21.19
C MET A 1 -3.89 32.50 19.89
N LYS A 2 -4.23 33.69 19.41
CA LYS A 2 -3.73 34.25 18.11
C LYS A 2 -2.21 34.46 18.02
N LYS A 3 -1.49 34.75 19.13
CA LYS A 3 -0.05 35.03 19.13
C LYS A 3 0.77 33.73 18.96
N TRP A 4 0.40 32.67 19.65
CA TRP A 4 1.03 31.34 19.57
C TRP A 4 0.86 30.68 18.17
N TRP A 5 -0.32 30.84 17.54
CA TRP A 5 -0.54 30.41 16.16
C TRP A 5 0.34 31.13 15.14
N LYS A 6 0.55 32.44 15.31
CA LYS A 6 1.46 33.21 14.45
C LYS A 6 2.91 32.76 14.59
N GLU A 7 3.37 32.53 15.81
CA GLU A 7 4.74 32.06 16.08
C GLU A 7 4.99 30.64 15.54
N LEU A 8 3.97 29.75 15.55
CA LEU A 8 4.06 28.43 14.95
C LEU A 8 4.11 28.51 13.42
N ILE A 9 3.26 29.33 12.80
CA ILE A 9 3.22 29.50 11.34
C ILE A 9 4.51 30.17 10.83
N ASP A 10 5.15 30.99 11.65
CA ASP A 10 6.41 31.68 11.27
C ASP A 10 7.64 30.76 11.26
N LYS A 11 7.56 29.55 11.82
CA LYS A 11 8.66 28.59 11.74
C LYS A 11 8.93 28.19 10.28
N PRO A 12 10.20 28.17 9.84
CA PRO A 12 10.56 27.95 8.45
C PRO A 12 10.06 26.60 7.91
N LEU A 13 10.01 25.57 8.77
CA LEU A 13 9.51 24.25 8.40
C LEU A 13 8.00 24.25 8.16
N VAL A 14 7.24 25.00 8.96
CA VAL A 14 5.79 25.09 8.80
C VAL A 14 5.43 25.88 7.54
N LYS A 15 6.14 26.99 7.27
CA LYS A 15 5.98 27.74 6.01
C LYS A 15 6.27 26.88 4.79
N ALA A 16 7.38 26.15 4.80
CA ALA A 16 7.71 25.22 3.74
C ALA A 16 6.65 24.14 3.57
N PHE A 17 6.18 23.54 4.67
CA PHE A 17 5.14 22.53 4.64
C PHE A 17 3.84 23.06 4.03
N LEU A 18 3.35 24.21 4.47
CA LEU A 18 2.11 24.81 3.94
C LEU A 18 2.23 25.13 2.45
N HIS A 19 3.38 25.66 2.03
CA HIS A 19 3.65 25.96 0.63
C HIS A 19 3.60 24.69 -0.24
N TYR A 20 4.31 23.62 0.13
CA TYR A 20 4.33 22.38 -0.62
C TYR A 20 3.00 21.60 -0.53
N TYR A 21 2.29 21.72 0.59
CA TYR A 21 0.98 21.11 0.76
C TYR A 21 -0.05 21.71 -0.20
N GLN A 22 -0.08 23.05 -0.29
CA GLN A 22 -0.96 23.75 -1.24
C GLN A 22 -0.63 23.40 -2.70
N ALA A 23 0.66 23.31 -3.04
CA ALA A 23 1.11 22.93 -4.36
C ALA A 23 0.79 21.46 -4.73
N SER A 24 0.64 20.56 -3.75
CA SER A 24 0.49 19.12 -3.97
C SER A 24 -0.83 18.70 -4.61
N ASP A 25 -1.89 19.55 -4.53
CA ASP A 25 -3.25 19.24 -4.99
C ASP A 25 -3.71 17.85 -4.46
N SER A 26 -3.47 17.66 -3.15
CA SER A 26 -3.62 16.37 -2.49
C SER A 26 -5.05 15.84 -2.52
N GLU A 27 -6.07 16.73 -2.57
CA GLU A 27 -7.47 16.33 -2.56
C GLU A 27 -7.87 15.60 -3.82
N LEU A 28 -7.66 16.21 -4.98
CA LEU A 28 -8.03 15.62 -6.27
C LEU A 28 -7.16 14.39 -6.59
N THR A 29 -5.87 14.47 -6.29
CA THR A 29 -4.93 13.40 -6.64
C THR A 29 -5.12 12.18 -5.77
N SER A 30 -5.44 12.32 -4.47
CA SER A 30 -5.72 11.18 -3.60
C SER A 30 -6.96 10.41 -4.02
N VAL A 31 -8.00 11.10 -4.50
CA VAL A 31 -9.20 10.43 -5.06
C VAL A 31 -8.86 9.64 -6.31
N ALA A 32 -8.06 10.19 -7.22
CA ALA A 32 -7.65 9.48 -8.42
C ALA A 32 -6.81 8.23 -8.11
N VAL A 33 -5.87 8.31 -7.17
CA VAL A 33 -5.07 7.17 -6.70
C VAL A 33 -5.96 6.09 -6.10
N ALA A 34 -6.86 6.49 -5.19
CA ALA A 34 -7.79 5.58 -4.52
C ALA A 34 -8.72 4.85 -5.50
N TYR A 35 -9.22 5.56 -6.51
CA TYR A 35 -10.06 4.97 -7.55
C TYR A 35 -9.33 3.85 -8.31
N TYR A 36 -8.10 4.08 -8.74
CA TYR A 36 -7.32 3.04 -9.43
C TYR A 36 -6.91 1.89 -8.51
N TRP A 37 -6.66 2.14 -7.23
CA TRP A 37 -6.44 1.08 -6.25
C TRP A 37 -7.68 0.21 -6.08
N LEU A 38 -8.86 0.82 -5.94
CA LEU A 38 -10.11 0.10 -5.82
C LEU A 38 -10.38 -0.81 -7.04
N ILE A 39 -10.20 -0.27 -8.25
CA ILE A 39 -10.35 -1.05 -9.48
C ILE A 39 -9.32 -2.18 -9.56
N SER A 40 -8.10 -1.99 -9.05
CA SER A 40 -7.05 -3.01 -9.10
C SER A 40 -7.30 -4.22 -8.18
N ILE A 41 -8.20 -4.11 -7.21
CA ILE A 41 -8.53 -5.22 -6.31
C ILE A 41 -9.08 -6.41 -7.10
N PHE A 42 -9.99 -6.19 -8.04
CA PHE A 42 -10.60 -7.28 -8.82
C PHE A 42 -9.58 -8.10 -9.62
N PRO A 43 -8.74 -7.50 -10.47
CA PRO A 43 -7.69 -8.24 -11.13
C PRO A 43 -6.70 -8.90 -10.17
N LEU A 44 -6.35 -8.24 -9.06
CA LEU A 44 -5.46 -8.83 -8.05
C LEU A 44 -6.07 -10.07 -7.40
N LEU A 45 -7.35 -10.04 -7.05
CA LEU A 45 -8.06 -11.20 -6.52
C LEU A 45 -8.06 -12.34 -7.53
N LEU A 46 -8.34 -12.05 -8.81
CA LEU A 46 -8.28 -13.04 -9.88
C LEU A 46 -6.87 -13.65 -10.03
N VAL A 47 -5.82 -12.85 -9.92
CA VAL A 47 -4.43 -13.35 -9.93
C VAL A 47 -4.20 -14.27 -8.75
N VAL A 48 -4.56 -13.86 -7.53
CA VAL A 48 -4.36 -14.65 -6.31
C VAL A 48 -5.08 -15.98 -6.43
N VAL A 49 -6.37 -15.97 -6.79
CA VAL A 49 -7.18 -17.19 -6.87
C VAL A 49 -6.68 -18.14 -7.97
N ASN A 50 -6.27 -17.62 -9.14
CA ASN A 50 -5.75 -18.45 -10.23
C ASN A 50 -4.30 -18.95 -10.02
N ILE A 51 -3.53 -18.33 -9.13
CA ILE A 51 -2.16 -18.77 -8.79
C ILE A 51 -2.17 -19.89 -7.74
N LEU A 52 -3.15 -19.93 -6.85
CA LEU A 52 -3.23 -20.90 -5.74
C LEU A 52 -3.13 -22.37 -6.18
N PRO A 53 -3.77 -22.82 -7.28
CA PRO A 53 -3.65 -24.21 -7.73
C PRO A 53 -2.20 -24.66 -8.02
N TYR A 54 -1.34 -23.74 -8.45
CA TYR A 54 0.05 -24.06 -8.76
C TYR A 54 0.90 -24.35 -7.52
N PHE A 55 0.46 -23.90 -6.35
CA PHE A 55 1.13 -24.22 -5.08
C PHE A 55 0.64 -25.52 -4.44
N GLN A 56 -0.28 -26.24 -5.09
CA GLN A 56 -0.87 -27.51 -4.59
C GLN A 56 -1.40 -27.37 -3.15
N ILE A 57 -1.86 -26.20 -2.76
CA ILE A 57 -2.46 -25.96 -1.46
C ILE A 57 -3.85 -26.58 -1.46
N PRO A 58 -4.17 -27.47 -0.49
CA PRO A 58 -5.50 -28.04 -0.40
C PRO A 58 -6.58 -26.95 -0.27
N VAL A 59 -7.59 -27.01 -1.11
CA VAL A 59 -8.72 -26.04 -1.12
C VAL A 59 -9.32 -25.89 0.28
N SER A 60 -9.37 -26.98 1.05
CA SER A 60 -9.88 -26.98 2.43
C SER A 60 -9.11 -26.08 3.38
N ASN A 61 -7.79 -25.95 3.22
CA ASN A 61 -6.99 -25.06 4.06
C ASN A 61 -7.25 -23.59 3.72
N PHE A 62 -7.46 -23.28 2.45
CA PHE A 62 -7.81 -21.95 2.02
C PHE A 62 -9.21 -21.54 2.46
N LEU A 63 -10.17 -22.45 2.34
CA LEU A 63 -11.54 -22.23 2.80
C LEU A 63 -11.62 -22.01 4.31
N LYS A 64 -10.77 -22.65 5.12
CA LYS A 64 -10.68 -22.38 6.56
C LYS A 64 -10.28 -20.93 6.84
N VAL A 65 -9.24 -20.45 6.14
CA VAL A 65 -8.79 -19.04 6.28
C VAL A 65 -9.90 -18.08 5.85
N VAL A 66 -10.59 -18.37 4.74
CA VAL A 66 -11.70 -17.54 4.27
C VAL A 66 -12.87 -17.50 5.27
N ASN A 67 -13.16 -18.63 5.91
CA ASN A 67 -14.21 -18.72 6.93
C ASN A 67 -13.88 -17.87 8.20
N GLU A 68 -12.61 -17.67 8.51
CA GLU A 68 -12.22 -16.81 9.64
C GLU A 68 -12.46 -15.31 9.37
N PHE A 69 -12.51 -14.91 8.09
CA PHE A 69 -12.64 -13.49 7.70
C PHE A 69 -14.02 -13.12 7.15
N LEU A 70 -14.85 -14.11 6.79
CA LEU A 70 -16.16 -13.85 6.18
C LEU A 70 -17.31 -14.29 7.08
N PRO A 71 -18.42 -13.51 7.12
CA PRO A 71 -19.66 -13.94 7.73
C PRO A 71 -20.22 -15.20 7.04
N ASP A 72 -20.87 -16.09 7.81
CA ASP A 72 -21.41 -17.36 7.32
C ASP A 72 -22.31 -17.21 6.08
N THR A 73 -23.06 -16.13 6.00
CA THR A 73 -23.95 -15.81 4.88
C THR A 73 -23.24 -15.54 3.56
N MET A 74 -21.97 -15.14 3.60
CA MET A 74 -21.15 -14.90 2.41
C MET A 74 -20.20 -16.06 2.10
N TYR A 75 -19.94 -16.90 3.11
CA TYR A 75 -18.99 -18.00 3.00
C TYR A 75 -19.35 -18.96 1.86
N ASP A 76 -20.61 -19.39 1.78
CA ASP A 76 -21.05 -20.36 0.77
C ASP A 76 -20.86 -19.86 -0.67
N VAL A 77 -21.17 -18.58 -0.91
CA VAL A 77 -21.00 -17.95 -2.23
C VAL A 77 -19.53 -17.87 -2.61
N VAL A 78 -18.70 -17.41 -1.67
CA VAL A 78 -17.26 -17.24 -1.91
C VAL A 78 -16.55 -18.59 -1.98
N ALA A 79 -16.94 -19.56 -1.14
CA ALA A 79 -16.40 -20.91 -1.16
C ALA A 79 -16.68 -21.64 -2.48
N ASN A 80 -17.87 -21.47 -3.05
CA ASN A 80 -18.20 -22.03 -4.35
C ASN A 80 -17.35 -21.43 -5.47
N ILE A 81 -17.21 -20.09 -5.51
CA ILE A 81 -16.35 -19.39 -6.50
C ILE A 81 -14.91 -19.85 -6.36
N ILE A 82 -14.37 -19.89 -5.14
CA ILE A 82 -13.00 -20.34 -4.88
C ILE A 82 -12.80 -21.78 -5.32
N THR A 83 -13.72 -22.67 -4.97
CA THR A 83 -13.65 -24.08 -5.33
C THR A 83 -13.67 -24.26 -6.85
N GLU A 84 -14.55 -23.55 -7.55
CA GLU A 84 -14.65 -23.60 -9.01
C GLU A 84 -13.35 -23.13 -9.67
N VAL A 85 -12.80 -21.99 -9.24
CA VAL A 85 -11.56 -21.45 -9.82
C VAL A 85 -10.34 -22.28 -9.46
N LEU A 86 -10.28 -22.87 -8.26
CA LEU A 86 -9.17 -23.73 -7.83
C LEU A 86 -9.18 -25.11 -8.49
N THR A 87 -10.36 -25.61 -8.85
CA THR A 87 -10.49 -26.92 -9.54
C THR A 87 -10.34 -26.81 -11.05
N GLN A 88 -10.59 -25.62 -11.63
CA GLN A 88 -10.49 -25.38 -13.07
C GLN A 88 -9.61 -24.15 -13.40
N PRO A 89 -8.31 -24.22 -13.14
CA PRO A 89 -7.40 -23.10 -13.42
C PRO A 89 -7.37 -22.79 -14.91
N SER A 90 -7.69 -21.53 -15.25
CA SER A 90 -7.65 -21.04 -16.62
C SER A 90 -6.42 -20.15 -16.84
N THR A 91 -5.47 -20.64 -17.64
CA THR A 91 -4.26 -19.86 -18.03
C THR A 91 -4.62 -18.57 -18.76
N GLY A 92 -5.69 -18.58 -19.55
CA GLY A 92 -6.18 -17.39 -20.23
C GLY A 92 -6.70 -16.34 -19.25
N LEU A 93 -7.46 -16.75 -18.27
CA LEU A 93 -8.04 -15.89 -17.22
C LEU A 93 -6.93 -15.33 -16.33
N LEU A 94 -5.93 -16.15 -15.98
CA LEU A 94 -4.75 -15.70 -15.23
C LEU A 94 -3.96 -14.64 -16.00
N SER A 95 -3.69 -14.86 -17.30
CA SER A 95 -2.96 -13.90 -18.13
C SER A 95 -3.71 -12.58 -18.23
N PHE A 96 -5.03 -12.61 -18.47
CA PHE A 96 -5.87 -11.42 -18.51
C PHE A 96 -5.86 -10.68 -17.14
N ALA A 97 -5.97 -11.41 -16.04
CA ALA A 97 -5.97 -10.86 -14.69
C ALA A 97 -4.62 -10.17 -14.39
N VAL A 98 -3.50 -10.81 -14.71
CA VAL A 98 -2.15 -10.24 -14.51
C VAL A 98 -1.98 -8.96 -15.32
N LEU A 99 -2.33 -8.96 -16.61
CA LEU A 99 -2.22 -7.78 -17.46
C LEU A 99 -3.11 -6.62 -16.97
N SER A 100 -4.34 -6.94 -16.56
CA SER A 100 -5.29 -5.96 -16.03
C SER A 100 -4.81 -5.38 -14.69
N ALA A 101 -4.29 -6.22 -13.79
CA ALA A 101 -3.72 -5.80 -12.52
C ALA A 101 -2.52 -4.87 -12.73
N LEU A 102 -1.58 -5.25 -13.59
CA LEU A 102 -0.41 -4.43 -13.93
C LEU A 102 -0.81 -3.08 -14.53
N TRP A 103 -1.80 -3.08 -15.42
CA TRP A 103 -2.27 -1.85 -16.05
C TRP A 103 -2.94 -0.89 -15.06
N THR A 104 -3.86 -1.38 -14.24
CA THR A 104 -4.59 -0.55 -13.25
C THR A 104 -3.66 -0.03 -12.17
N PHE A 105 -2.75 -0.88 -11.68
CA PHE A 105 -1.76 -0.48 -10.69
C PHE A 105 -0.76 0.54 -11.26
N SER A 106 -0.30 0.36 -12.50
CA SER A 106 0.56 1.33 -13.18
C SER A 106 -0.12 2.70 -13.32
N LYS A 107 -1.43 2.74 -13.60
CA LYS A 107 -2.20 3.99 -13.61
C LYS A 107 -2.21 4.66 -12.24
N SER A 108 -2.44 3.91 -11.17
CA SER A 108 -2.39 4.43 -9.81
C SER A 108 -1.03 5.02 -9.47
N MET A 109 0.05 4.29 -9.77
CA MET A 109 1.42 4.78 -9.54
C MET A 109 1.74 6.05 -10.34
N ASN A 110 1.23 6.18 -11.56
CA ASN A 110 1.38 7.41 -12.35
C ASN A 110 0.68 8.62 -11.68
N PHE A 111 -0.51 8.42 -11.08
CA PHE A 111 -1.18 9.50 -10.34
C PHE A 111 -0.43 9.84 -9.06
N LEU A 112 0.05 8.84 -8.33
CA LEU A 112 0.87 9.06 -7.13
C LEU A 112 2.18 9.79 -7.47
N GLN A 113 2.83 9.43 -8.57
CA GLN A 113 4.03 10.14 -9.06
C GLN A 113 3.73 11.60 -9.41
N LYS A 114 2.59 11.87 -10.06
CA LYS A 114 2.16 13.25 -10.35
C LYS A 114 1.95 14.04 -9.06
N ALA A 115 1.32 13.43 -8.04
CA ALA A 115 1.14 14.05 -6.74
C ALA A 115 2.47 14.37 -6.07
N PHE A 116 3.40 13.41 -6.07
CA PHE A 116 4.72 13.62 -5.50
C PHE A 116 5.50 14.70 -6.24
N ASN A 117 5.46 14.71 -7.57
CA ASN A 117 6.08 15.77 -8.37
C ASN A 117 5.51 17.15 -8.03
N LYS A 118 4.19 17.27 -7.90
CA LYS A 118 3.54 18.50 -7.43
C LYS A 118 4.00 18.88 -6.01
N ALA A 119 4.02 17.90 -5.08
CA ALA A 119 4.48 18.10 -3.71
C ALA A 119 5.93 18.58 -3.63
N TYR A 120 6.78 18.19 -4.60
CA TYR A 120 8.16 18.65 -4.70
C TYR A 120 8.32 19.93 -5.56
N GLY A 121 7.22 20.52 -6.05
CA GLY A 121 7.25 21.74 -6.85
C GLY A 121 7.90 21.57 -8.22
N VAL A 122 7.92 20.33 -8.76
CA VAL A 122 8.53 20.05 -10.07
C VAL A 122 7.57 20.41 -11.19
N ALA A 123 7.89 21.46 -11.92
CA ALA A 123 7.22 21.80 -13.17
C ALA A 123 7.47 20.71 -14.24
N LYS A 124 6.45 20.50 -15.06
CA LYS A 124 6.24 19.43 -16.00
C LYS A 124 7.15 19.51 -17.26
N ASN A 125 8.46 19.56 -17.13
CA ASN A 125 9.29 19.52 -18.36
C ASN A 125 10.72 19.03 -18.11
N ARG A 126 11.00 17.82 -18.59
CA ARG A 126 12.28 17.49 -19.28
C ARG A 126 12.36 16.00 -19.61
N GLY A 127 12.48 15.65 -20.90
CA GLY A 127 12.90 14.32 -21.36
C GLY A 127 11.91 13.19 -21.06
N MET A 128 10.73 13.23 -21.66
CA MET A 128 9.55 12.43 -21.29
C MET A 128 9.75 10.91 -21.36
N ILE A 129 10.43 10.38 -22.36
CA ILE A 129 10.46 8.95 -22.68
C ILE A 129 11.39 8.16 -21.74
N SER A 130 12.62 8.60 -21.55
CA SER A 130 13.61 7.91 -20.70
C SER A 130 13.19 7.89 -19.22
N ARG A 131 12.60 9.00 -18.73
CA ARG A 131 12.07 9.07 -17.35
C ARG A 131 10.80 8.25 -17.17
N GLN A 132 9.97 8.14 -18.20
CA GLN A 132 8.76 7.33 -18.14
C GLN A 132 9.08 5.84 -18.08
N LEU A 133 10.09 5.39 -18.84
CA LEU A 133 10.62 4.04 -18.76
C LEU A 133 11.21 3.74 -17.38
N MET A 134 12.05 4.65 -16.84
CA MET A 134 12.60 4.51 -15.49
C MET A 134 11.50 4.44 -14.42
N SER A 135 10.47 5.29 -14.54
CA SER A 135 9.31 5.28 -13.66
C SER A 135 8.53 3.96 -13.74
N LEU A 136 8.38 3.40 -14.93
CA LEU A 136 7.72 2.09 -15.11
C LEU A 136 8.52 0.97 -14.45
N PHE A 137 9.86 0.93 -14.63
CA PHE A 137 10.71 -0.06 -13.98
C PHE A 137 10.67 0.06 -12.45
N VAL A 138 10.76 1.28 -11.93
CA VAL A 138 10.67 1.54 -10.49
C VAL A 138 9.29 1.15 -9.95
N SER A 139 8.22 1.51 -10.65
CA SER A 139 6.85 1.14 -10.28
C SER A 139 6.68 -0.38 -10.26
N PHE A 140 7.21 -1.08 -11.26
CA PHE A 140 7.16 -2.53 -11.32
C PHE A 140 7.95 -3.19 -10.19
N GLY A 141 9.16 -2.71 -9.91
CA GLY A 141 9.97 -3.17 -8.78
C GLY A 141 9.27 -2.95 -7.43
N LEU A 142 8.66 -1.78 -7.23
CA LEU A 142 7.88 -1.48 -6.03
C LEU A 142 6.63 -2.38 -5.90
N GLN A 143 5.97 -2.71 -7.01
CA GLN A 143 4.84 -3.63 -7.02
C GLN A 143 5.25 -5.03 -6.56
N ILE A 144 6.37 -5.55 -7.07
CA ILE A 144 6.91 -6.85 -6.65
C ILE A 144 7.26 -6.84 -5.17
N LEU A 145 7.94 -5.80 -4.68
CA LEU A 145 8.28 -5.68 -3.26
C LEU A 145 7.03 -5.58 -2.37
N PHE A 146 6.02 -4.85 -2.82
CA PHE A 146 4.76 -4.72 -2.09
C PHE A 146 3.99 -6.05 -2.07
N ALA A 147 3.91 -6.74 -3.22
CA ALA A 147 3.32 -8.07 -3.30
C ALA A 147 4.05 -9.07 -2.41
N LEU A 148 5.40 -9.02 -2.38
CA LEU A 148 6.23 -9.85 -1.51
C LEU A 148 5.97 -9.54 -0.02
N ALA A 149 5.88 -8.27 0.35
CA ALA A 149 5.57 -7.87 1.72
C ALA A 149 4.19 -8.36 2.17
N LEU A 150 3.18 -8.24 1.31
CA LEU A 150 1.83 -8.78 1.56
C LEU A 150 1.87 -10.30 1.68
N PHE A 151 2.55 -10.98 0.77
CA PHE A 151 2.70 -12.43 0.79
C PHE A 151 3.36 -12.90 2.09
N LEU A 152 4.46 -12.28 2.50
CA LEU A 152 5.13 -12.60 3.76
C LEU A 152 4.27 -12.26 4.97
N SER A 153 3.48 -11.19 4.91
CA SER A 153 2.57 -10.81 6.00
C SER A 153 1.48 -11.86 6.23
N VAL A 154 0.89 -12.37 5.14
CA VAL A 154 -0.23 -13.32 5.20
C VAL A 154 0.27 -14.76 5.39
N PHE A 155 1.26 -15.15 4.61
CA PHE A 155 1.72 -16.55 4.52
C PHE A 155 3.04 -16.83 5.23
N GLY A 156 3.75 -15.83 5.75
CA GLY A 156 5.09 -15.99 6.32
C GLY A 156 5.12 -17.01 7.45
N ARG A 157 4.17 -16.95 8.37
CA ARG A 157 4.05 -17.92 9.48
C ARG A 157 3.70 -19.32 8.98
N MET A 158 2.80 -19.41 8.00
CA MET A 158 2.42 -20.69 7.38
C MET A 158 3.61 -21.35 6.70
N LEU A 159 4.40 -20.59 5.95
CA LEU A 159 5.63 -21.10 5.30
C LEU A 159 6.66 -21.60 6.33
N LEU A 160 6.88 -20.85 7.40
CA LEU A 160 7.79 -21.27 8.48
C LEU A 160 7.31 -22.56 9.13
N ASN A 161 6.01 -22.72 9.38
CA ASN A 161 5.43 -23.94 9.94
C ASN A 161 5.58 -25.13 8.98
N LEU A 162 5.37 -24.93 7.67
CA LEU A 162 5.59 -25.97 6.66
C LEU A 162 7.07 -26.41 6.61
N ILE A 163 8.00 -25.46 6.64
CA ILE A 163 9.44 -25.75 6.65
C ILE A 163 9.82 -26.51 7.94
N LYS A 164 9.32 -26.05 9.10
CA LYS A 164 9.51 -26.73 10.40
C LYS A 164 9.02 -28.18 10.36
N SER A 165 7.84 -28.41 9.79
CA SER A 165 7.24 -29.74 9.64
C SER A 165 8.02 -30.64 8.69
N TYR A 166 8.50 -30.09 7.58
CA TYR A 166 9.26 -30.86 6.58
C TYR A 166 10.65 -31.27 7.09
N TRP A 167 11.34 -30.37 7.78
CA TRP A 167 12.67 -30.65 8.32
C TRP A 167 12.65 -31.35 9.68
N LYS A 168 11.47 -31.60 10.27
CA LYS A 168 11.30 -32.22 11.61
C LYS A 168 12.26 -31.66 12.65
N SER A 169 12.58 -30.39 12.56
CA SER A 169 13.54 -29.72 13.42
C SER A 169 12.83 -28.90 14.47
N ASP A 170 12.94 -29.29 15.72
CA ASP A 170 12.51 -28.51 16.90
C ASP A 170 13.56 -27.45 17.31
N SER A 171 14.30 -26.92 16.33
CA SER A 171 15.31 -25.92 16.59
C SER A 171 14.68 -24.62 17.07
N PRO A 172 15.20 -23.99 18.15
CA PRO A 172 14.74 -22.67 18.64
C PRO A 172 14.88 -21.57 17.60
N LEU A 173 15.62 -21.79 16.51
CA LEU A 173 15.70 -20.88 15.37
C LEU A 173 14.36 -20.64 14.69
N PHE A 174 13.48 -21.65 14.62
CA PHE A 174 12.15 -21.47 13.98
C PHE A 174 11.23 -20.59 14.82
N ASP A 175 11.27 -20.73 16.13
CA ASP A 175 10.48 -19.90 17.02
C ASP A 175 10.97 -18.44 16.99
N TYR A 176 12.30 -18.24 16.96
CA TYR A 176 12.89 -16.92 16.76
C TYR A 176 12.54 -16.30 15.39
N LEU A 177 12.53 -17.08 14.30
CA LEU A 177 12.11 -16.60 12.98
C LEU A 177 10.61 -16.23 12.93
N GLN A 178 9.76 -16.96 13.65
CA GLN A 178 8.34 -16.62 13.78
C GLN A 178 8.16 -15.28 14.50
N ASP A 179 8.89 -15.04 15.58
CA ASP A 179 8.84 -13.77 16.33
C ASP A 179 9.38 -12.60 15.50
N LEU A 180 10.38 -12.85 14.66
CA LEU A 180 10.94 -11.85 13.74
C LEU A 180 10.04 -11.53 12.54
N THR A 181 9.05 -12.38 12.21
CA THR A 181 8.19 -12.16 11.02
C THR A 181 7.48 -10.82 11.09
N GLY A 182 6.93 -10.45 12.24
CA GLY A 182 6.27 -9.16 12.43
C GLY A 182 7.20 -7.96 12.24
N PRO A 183 8.28 -7.84 13.01
CA PRO A 183 9.28 -6.78 12.84
C PRO A 183 9.86 -6.71 11.42
N LEU A 184 10.10 -7.85 10.78
CA LEU A 184 10.61 -7.91 9.41
C LEU A 184 9.63 -7.31 8.40
N VAL A 185 8.33 -7.61 8.52
CA VAL A 185 7.28 -7.03 7.67
C VAL A 185 7.24 -5.51 7.82
N TYR A 186 7.30 -4.99 9.06
CA TYR A 186 7.36 -3.55 9.30
C TYR A 186 8.62 -2.91 8.71
N ALA A 187 9.78 -3.56 8.83
CA ALA A 187 11.02 -3.09 8.24
C ALA A 187 10.93 -3.07 6.70
N LEU A 188 10.33 -4.08 6.08
CA LEU A 188 10.09 -4.14 4.64
C LEU A 188 9.13 -3.03 4.19
N ILE A 189 8.02 -2.81 4.89
CA ILE A 189 7.09 -1.72 4.57
C ILE A 189 7.81 -0.37 4.67
N PHE A 190 8.63 -0.16 5.70
CA PHE A 190 9.42 1.06 5.82
C PHE A 190 10.41 1.23 4.67
N ALA A 191 11.11 0.16 4.29
CA ALA A 191 12.03 0.18 3.16
C ALA A 191 11.31 0.49 1.83
N ILE A 192 10.11 -0.09 1.62
CA ILE A 192 9.25 0.20 0.46
C ILE A 192 8.85 1.68 0.45
N LEU A 193 8.46 2.26 1.57
CA LEU A 193 8.12 3.68 1.68
C LEU A 193 9.34 4.57 1.36
N VAL A 194 10.51 4.23 1.88
CA VAL A 194 11.76 4.94 1.57
C VAL A 194 12.07 4.87 0.08
N MET A 195 11.98 3.68 -0.53
CA MET A 195 12.17 3.50 -1.97
C MET A 195 11.14 4.25 -2.80
N LEU A 196 9.87 4.23 -2.38
CA LEU A 196 8.79 4.96 -3.02
C LEU A 196 9.11 6.46 -3.10
N TYR A 197 9.50 7.07 -1.98
CA TYR A 197 9.83 8.50 -1.93
C TYR A 197 11.16 8.86 -2.60
N TYR A 198 12.07 7.91 -2.70
CA TYR A 198 13.37 8.14 -3.32
C TYR A 198 13.33 8.03 -4.84
N PHE A 199 12.60 7.04 -5.38
CA PHE A 199 12.62 6.70 -6.80
C PHE A 199 11.40 7.21 -7.58
N LEU A 200 10.22 7.30 -6.95
CA LEU A 200 8.99 7.62 -7.67
C LEU A 200 8.94 9.08 -8.16
N PRO A 201 9.32 10.12 -7.35
CA PRO A 201 9.28 11.49 -7.83
C PRO A 201 10.39 11.77 -8.85
N ASN A 202 10.08 12.59 -9.87
CA ASN A 202 11.05 13.03 -10.88
C ASN A 202 12.02 14.09 -10.35
N VAL A 203 12.36 14.01 -9.09
CA VAL A 203 13.27 14.92 -8.39
C VAL A 203 14.57 14.19 -8.06
N ARG A 204 15.69 14.84 -8.21
CA ARG A 204 16.96 14.30 -7.72
C ARG A 204 17.02 14.43 -6.20
N VAL A 205 16.57 13.42 -5.49
CA VAL A 205 16.78 13.34 -4.04
C VAL A 205 18.26 13.04 -3.80
N ARG A 206 18.99 14.02 -3.28
CA ARG A 206 20.46 13.95 -3.14
C ARG A 206 20.93 12.94 -2.10
N ARG A 207 20.14 12.71 -1.04
CA ARG A 207 20.49 11.81 0.07
C ARG A 207 19.21 11.10 0.58
N ILE A 208 19.30 9.82 0.84
CA ILE A 208 18.21 8.99 1.40
C ILE A 208 17.65 9.58 2.70
N ARG A 209 18.49 10.23 3.52
CA ARG A 209 18.05 10.86 4.78
C ARG A 209 16.94 11.91 4.62
N PHE A 210 16.74 12.46 3.43
CA PHE A 210 15.69 13.45 3.20
C PHE A 210 14.30 12.82 3.00
N VAL A 211 14.24 11.52 2.70
CA VAL A 211 12.97 10.79 2.57
C VAL A 211 12.57 10.05 3.84
N LEU A 212 13.47 9.92 4.82
CA LEU A 212 13.18 9.24 6.08
C LEU A 212 12.06 9.90 6.92
N PRO A 213 11.99 11.24 7.06
CA PRO A 213 10.97 11.86 7.90
C PRO A 213 9.54 11.59 7.41
N GLY A 214 9.30 11.71 6.11
CA GLY A 214 8.00 11.41 5.52
C GLY A 214 7.67 9.91 5.58
N SER A 215 8.66 9.03 5.33
CA SER A 215 8.46 7.58 5.46
C SER A 215 8.09 7.19 6.89
N ALA A 216 8.78 7.74 7.89
CA ALA A 216 8.47 7.50 9.30
C ALA A 216 7.08 8.03 9.68
N PHE A 217 6.74 9.24 9.24
CA PHE A 217 5.42 9.82 9.45
C PHE A 217 4.32 8.91 8.89
N VAL A 218 4.46 8.47 7.64
CA VAL A 218 3.46 7.60 6.97
C VAL A 218 3.34 6.28 7.70
N MET A 219 4.46 5.64 8.04
CA MET A 219 4.45 4.36 8.74
C MET A 219 3.73 4.47 10.09
N LEU A 220 4.06 5.48 10.90
CA LEU A 220 3.43 5.71 12.19
C LEU A 220 1.94 6.02 12.06
N THR A 221 1.57 6.89 11.11
CA THR A 221 0.17 7.28 10.88
C THR A 221 -0.66 6.10 10.41
N LEU A 222 -0.13 5.28 9.48
CA LEU A 222 -0.83 4.07 9.02
C LEU A 222 -0.96 3.03 10.13
N ALA A 223 0.07 2.82 10.94
CA ALA A 223 0.00 1.92 12.08
C ALA A 223 -1.08 2.36 13.10
N LEU A 224 -1.17 3.65 13.42
CA LEU A 224 -2.20 4.21 14.29
C LEU A 224 -3.60 4.03 13.69
N LEU A 225 -3.75 4.31 12.40
CA LEU A 225 -5.04 4.16 11.71
C LEU A 225 -5.50 2.71 11.65
N LEU A 226 -4.60 1.76 11.40
CA LEU A 226 -4.93 0.33 11.40
C LEU A 226 -5.41 -0.12 12.79
N ASN A 227 -4.77 0.37 13.87
CA ASN A 227 -5.23 0.06 15.22
C ASN A 227 -6.63 0.64 15.51
N ILE A 228 -6.88 1.91 15.13
CA ILE A 228 -8.20 2.54 15.30
C ILE A 228 -9.25 1.77 14.49
N PHE A 229 -8.93 1.41 13.25
CA PHE A 229 -9.83 0.64 12.39
C PHE A 229 -10.14 -0.74 12.95
N SER A 230 -9.13 -1.45 13.47
CA SER A 230 -9.30 -2.76 14.11
C SER A 230 -10.25 -2.68 15.30
N VAL A 231 -10.07 -1.67 16.17
CA VAL A 231 -10.97 -1.44 17.31
C VAL A 231 -12.41 -1.14 16.83
N TYR A 232 -12.55 -0.32 15.79
CA TYR A 232 -13.86 0.00 15.21
C TYR A 232 -14.55 -1.23 14.64
N VAL A 233 -13.85 -2.04 13.83
CA VAL A 233 -14.39 -3.27 13.23
C VAL A 233 -14.81 -4.25 14.32
N ASN A 234 -13.96 -4.50 15.30
CA ASN A 234 -14.25 -5.45 16.38
C ASN A 234 -15.46 -5.05 17.24
N ASN A 235 -15.66 -3.75 17.47
CA ASN A 235 -16.72 -3.28 18.36
C ASN A 235 -18.05 -3.02 17.65
N TYR A 236 -18.03 -2.67 16.36
CA TYR A 236 -19.23 -2.19 15.67
C TYR A 236 -19.65 -3.04 14.49
N VAL A 237 -18.72 -3.58 13.69
CA VAL A 237 -19.07 -4.30 12.47
C VAL A 237 -19.69 -5.67 12.78
N ASN A 238 -19.23 -6.34 13.85
CA ASN A 238 -19.79 -7.62 14.29
C ASN A 238 -21.27 -7.53 14.76
N HIS A 239 -21.78 -6.33 14.98
CA HIS A 239 -23.17 -6.07 15.40
C HIS A 239 -24.07 -5.54 14.28
N LEU A 240 -23.52 -5.20 13.10
CA LEU A 240 -24.25 -4.52 12.01
C LEU A 240 -24.58 -5.44 10.83
N VAL A 241 -24.71 -6.75 11.05
CA VAL A 241 -24.84 -7.73 9.97
C VAL A 241 -26.25 -7.78 9.38
N ASP A 242 -26.62 -6.80 8.58
CA ASP A 242 -27.61 -7.00 7.52
C ASP A 242 -26.86 -6.98 6.15
N VAL A 243 -26.64 -8.20 5.61
CA VAL A 243 -25.71 -8.47 4.49
C VAL A 243 -26.05 -7.71 3.20
N ARG A 244 -27.33 -7.33 3.01
CA ARG A 244 -27.77 -6.62 1.81
C ARG A 244 -27.31 -5.14 1.78
N PHE A 245 -27.23 -4.51 2.93
CA PHE A 245 -26.66 -3.16 3.06
C PHE A 245 -25.14 -3.16 3.05
N PHE A 246 -24.53 -4.21 3.58
CA PHE A 246 -23.09 -4.29 3.80
C PHE A 246 -22.29 -4.25 2.48
N SER A 247 -22.75 -4.92 1.41
CA SER A 247 -21.99 -5.00 0.15
C SER A 247 -21.78 -3.62 -0.53
N SER A 248 -22.81 -2.77 -0.52
CA SER A 248 -22.71 -1.44 -1.11
C SER A 248 -21.91 -0.46 -0.23
N VAL A 249 -22.04 -0.57 1.09
CA VAL A 249 -21.31 0.26 2.06
C VAL A 249 -19.84 -0.10 2.09
N VAL A 250 -19.46 -1.36 1.95
CA VAL A 250 -18.06 -1.81 1.95
C VAL A 250 -17.26 -1.11 0.85
N VAL A 251 -17.79 -1.01 -0.38
CA VAL A 251 -17.07 -0.35 -1.49
C VAL A 251 -16.81 1.12 -1.17
N VAL A 252 -17.80 1.80 -0.61
CA VAL A 252 -17.68 3.23 -0.23
C VAL A 252 -16.65 3.39 0.91
N VAL A 253 -16.72 2.55 1.94
CA VAL A 253 -15.77 2.56 3.06
C VAL A 253 -14.33 2.27 2.56
N MET A 254 -14.16 1.28 1.68
CA MET A 254 -12.85 0.99 1.08
C MET A 254 -12.34 2.16 0.25
N MET A 255 -13.19 2.85 -0.49
CA MET A 255 -12.80 4.03 -1.25
C MET A 255 -12.33 5.15 -0.32
N PHE A 256 -13.07 5.45 0.77
CA PHE A 256 -12.64 6.41 1.78
C PHE A 256 -11.30 6.02 2.41
N TRP A 257 -11.13 4.75 2.72
CA TRP A 257 -9.89 4.23 3.27
C TRP A 257 -8.70 4.44 2.33
N PHE A 258 -8.87 4.13 1.05
CA PHE A 258 -7.82 4.35 0.05
C PHE A 258 -7.53 5.83 -0.18
N ILE A 259 -8.54 6.70 -0.17
CA ILE A 259 -8.33 8.15 -0.23
C ILE A 259 -7.49 8.62 0.94
N LEU A 260 -7.78 8.14 2.15
CA LEU A 260 -7.05 8.48 3.35
C LEU A 260 -5.59 8.02 3.28
N ILE A 261 -5.35 6.77 2.88
CA ILE A 261 -3.99 6.23 2.69
C ILE A 261 -3.23 7.04 1.63
N ALA A 262 -3.86 7.31 0.48
CA ALA A 262 -3.24 8.10 -0.58
C ALA A 262 -2.89 9.52 -0.10
N LYS A 263 -3.78 10.15 0.66
CA LYS A 263 -3.56 11.49 1.25
C LYS A 263 -2.40 11.49 2.24
N ILE A 264 -2.29 10.47 3.08
CA ILE A 264 -1.17 10.29 4.03
C ILE A 264 0.14 10.14 3.27
N LEU A 265 0.18 9.35 2.19
CA LEU A 265 1.38 9.21 1.35
C LEU A 265 1.77 10.55 0.72
N ILE A 266 0.83 11.33 0.22
CA ILE A 266 1.11 12.65 -0.36
C ILE A 266 1.64 13.61 0.71
N VAL A 267 1.06 13.61 1.91
CA VAL A 267 1.54 14.41 3.06
C VAL A 267 2.98 14.01 3.43
N GLY A 268 3.30 12.72 3.40
CA GLY A 268 4.68 12.23 3.59
C GLY A 268 5.65 12.81 2.56
N ALA A 269 5.24 12.89 1.28
CA ALA A 269 6.05 13.55 0.24
C ALA A 269 6.25 15.06 0.53
N VAL A 270 5.20 15.74 0.98
CA VAL A 270 5.26 17.15 1.39
C VAL A 270 6.24 17.37 2.55
N ILE A 271 6.23 16.50 3.56
CA ILE A 271 7.18 16.55 4.68
C ILE A 271 8.62 16.39 4.16
N ASN A 272 8.86 15.43 3.29
CA ASN A 272 10.17 15.19 2.69
C ASN A 272 10.65 16.40 1.87
N ALA A 273 9.77 16.96 1.03
CA ALA A 273 10.06 18.16 0.25
C ALA A 273 10.41 19.36 1.15
N SER A 274 9.64 19.55 2.23
CA SER A 274 9.85 20.61 3.21
C SER A 274 11.21 20.49 3.93
N VAL A 275 11.56 19.28 4.34
CA VAL A 275 12.85 19.02 4.99
C VAL A 275 14.01 19.18 4.01
N GLN A 276 13.86 18.72 2.77
CA GLN A 276 14.88 18.86 1.74
C GLN A 276 15.10 20.32 1.38
N SER A 277 14.04 21.11 1.18
CA SER A 277 14.16 22.55 0.83
C SER A 277 14.90 23.38 1.86
N LEU A 278 14.80 23.02 3.14
CA LEU A 278 15.49 23.72 4.23
C LEU A 278 16.95 23.30 4.38
N LYS A 279 17.29 22.07 4.01
CA LYS A 279 18.62 21.49 4.28
C LYS A 279 19.50 21.36 3.04
N ASP A 280 18.92 21.50 1.84
CA ASP A 280 19.64 21.42 0.57
C ASP A 280 19.52 22.76 -0.19
N PRO A 281 20.56 23.61 -0.17
CA PRO A 281 20.54 24.91 -0.87
C PRO A 281 20.36 24.79 -2.39
N SER A 282 20.69 23.61 -2.96
CA SER A 282 20.51 23.33 -4.40
C SER A 282 19.07 22.99 -4.77
N PHE A 283 18.24 22.70 -3.76
CA PHE A 283 16.81 22.41 -3.91
C PHE A 283 16.03 23.73 -3.75
N ARG A 284 16.20 24.66 -4.69
CA ARG A 284 15.36 25.85 -4.78
C ARG A 284 14.32 25.64 -5.85
N ILE A 285 13.08 25.98 -5.51
CA ILE A 285 11.97 26.05 -6.45
C ILE A 285 12.25 27.24 -7.37
N ASN A 286 12.29 26.99 -8.68
CA ASN A 286 12.16 28.04 -9.69
C ASN A 286 10.68 28.30 -9.92
#